data_b623d5869d5a5e459e35d67cc188c848
#
_entry.id   b623d5869d5a5e459e35d67cc188c848
#
_cell.length_a   1.000
_cell.length_b   1.000
_cell.length_c   1.000
_cell.angle_alpha   90.00
_cell.angle_beta   90.00
_cell.angle_gamma   90.00
#
_symmetry.space_group_name_H-M   'P 1'
#
loop_
_entity.id
_entity.type
_entity.pdbx_description
1 polymer ?
#
loop_
_entity_poly.entity_id
_entity_poly.type
_entity_poly.pdbx_seq_one_letter_code
_entity_poly.pdbx_strand_id
1 'polypeptide(L)'
;MSLKKYLLDKIPQIIISIIGFIIFIFMINAFKLENSFKIALSLICVLIILFNVFYDYFRKNKFYNKLLNILDSLDKKYLILEMINKPNFYDGEIFYETLYDINKSMIENVNQYNLSITDFKEYVEMWIHEVKIPIASLTLLTHNNPDKIDKRYIEQIRKLDNYIDQILYYVRSENVEKDYIIKEKKLQEIIKNVALKNKDDLLENNVRLEVDIHNEKVLTDSKWLEFILNQVINNSIKYKKNDTTESYIKIISKEEKDKIYLNIYDNGVGIPESDISRVFDKSFTGENGRTRAKSTGMGLYIAKKLCNKLGHKIIIESKIQEYTNITIVFFKNDFYKIKD
;
A
#
# COMPACT_ATOMS: atom_id res chain seq x y z
N MET A 1 7.44 21.89 -27.51
CA MET A 1 6.33 22.33 -28.41
C MET A 1 6.81 22.26 -29.84
N SER A 2 6.05 21.64 -30.79
CA SER A 2 6.49 21.52 -32.20
C SER A 2 6.21 22.82 -32.95
N LEU A 3 7.24 23.37 -33.61
CA LEU A 3 7.12 24.59 -34.44
C LEU A 3 6.04 24.42 -35.53
N LYS A 4 5.96 23.24 -36.14
CA LYS A 4 4.97 22.93 -37.18
C LYS A 4 3.54 23.09 -36.66
N LYS A 5 3.24 22.53 -35.47
CA LYS A 5 1.90 22.64 -34.87
C LYS A 5 1.56 24.08 -34.47
N TYR A 6 2.55 24.82 -33.96
CA TYR A 6 2.37 26.22 -33.63
C TYR A 6 2.05 27.08 -34.86
N LEU A 7 2.78 26.90 -35.97
CA LEU A 7 2.52 27.63 -37.20
C LEU A 7 1.15 27.31 -37.80
N LEU A 8 0.72 26.04 -37.72
CA LEU A 8 -0.64 25.63 -38.13
C LEU A 8 -1.74 26.31 -37.31
N ASP A 9 -1.55 26.44 -36.03
CA ASP A 9 -2.50 27.19 -35.14
C ASP A 9 -2.55 28.70 -35.47
N LYS A 10 -1.42 29.27 -35.91
CA LYS A 10 -1.31 30.67 -36.25
C LYS A 10 -1.71 31.02 -37.70
N ILE A 11 -2.15 30.06 -38.51
CA ILE A 11 -2.57 30.28 -39.90
C ILE A 11 -3.57 31.44 -40.03
N PRO A 12 -4.65 31.58 -39.24
CA PRO A 12 -5.58 32.66 -39.37
C PRO A 12 -4.93 34.02 -39.15
N GLN A 13 -4.04 34.12 -38.14
CA GLN A 13 -3.33 35.36 -37.82
C GLN A 13 -2.31 35.72 -38.92
N ILE A 14 -1.65 34.72 -39.49
CA ILE A 14 -0.70 34.92 -40.62
C ILE A 14 -1.46 35.40 -41.86
N ILE A 15 -2.61 34.84 -42.19
CA ILE A 15 -3.44 35.26 -43.31
C ILE A 15 -3.86 36.71 -43.14
N ILE A 16 -4.35 37.11 -41.96
CA ILE A 16 -4.73 38.52 -41.67
C ILE A 16 -3.53 39.45 -41.86
N SER A 17 -2.35 39.04 -41.38
CA SER A 17 -1.12 39.81 -41.52
C SER A 17 -0.71 39.96 -42.99
N ILE A 18 -0.87 38.92 -43.83
CA ILE A 18 -0.60 38.96 -45.25
C ILE A 18 -1.57 39.92 -45.97
N ILE A 19 -2.87 39.82 -45.65
CA ILE A 19 -3.88 40.76 -46.23
C ILE A 19 -3.56 42.18 -45.85
N GLY A 20 -3.25 42.47 -44.59
CA GLY A 20 -2.83 43.78 -44.13
C GLY A 20 -1.59 44.29 -44.83
N PHE A 21 -0.62 43.41 -45.10
CA PHE A 21 0.58 43.76 -45.83
C PHE A 21 0.29 44.13 -47.32
N ILE A 22 -0.61 43.38 -47.97
CA ILE A 22 -1.05 43.66 -49.32
C ILE A 22 -1.73 45.05 -49.40
N ILE A 23 -2.64 45.35 -48.48
CA ILE A 23 -3.31 46.65 -48.39
C ILE A 23 -2.26 47.77 -48.19
N PHE A 24 -1.28 47.55 -47.32
CA PHE A 24 -0.21 48.46 -47.04
C PHE A 24 0.62 48.78 -48.31
N ILE A 25 0.96 47.75 -49.11
CA ILE A 25 1.65 47.94 -50.38
C ILE A 25 0.82 48.76 -51.37
N PHE A 26 -0.49 48.51 -51.50
CA PHE A 26 -1.37 49.32 -52.35
C PHE A 26 -1.39 50.81 -51.92
N MET A 27 -1.46 51.08 -50.60
CA MET A 27 -1.44 52.42 -50.06
C MET A 27 -0.11 53.12 -50.38
N ILE A 28 1.03 52.48 -50.15
CA ILE A 28 2.38 53.08 -50.46
C ILE A 28 2.50 53.40 -51.93
N ASN A 29 1.98 52.58 -52.84
CA ASN A 29 2.04 52.84 -54.26
C ASN A 29 1.15 54.01 -54.72
N ALA A 30 0.11 54.34 -53.98
CA ALA A 30 -0.75 55.48 -54.26
C ALA A 30 -0.02 56.84 -53.96
N PHE A 31 1.02 56.81 -53.12
CA PHE A 31 1.83 58.00 -52.82
C PHE A 31 3.07 58.10 -53.75
N LYS A 32 3.41 59.27 -54.25
CA LYS A 32 4.61 59.56 -55.08
C LYS A 32 5.87 59.51 -54.23
N LEU A 33 6.19 58.43 -53.59
CA LEU A 33 7.38 58.19 -52.78
C LEU A 33 8.52 57.64 -53.67
N GLU A 34 9.76 57.87 -53.30
CA GLU A 34 10.96 57.33 -53.93
C GLU A 34 10.98 55.79 -53.74
N ASN A 35 11.38 55.04 -54.76
CA ASN A 35 11.35 53.54 -54.71
C ASN A 35 12.20 52.98 -53.59
N SER A 36 13.35 53.56 -53.29
CA SER A 36 14.20 53.21 -52.16
C SER A 36 13.47 53.25 -50.83
N PHE A 37 12.65 54.30 -50.62
CA PHE A 37 11.87 54.48 -49.39
C PHE A 37 10.69 53.48 -49.29
N LYS A 38 10.02 53.15 -50.42
CA LYS A 38 8.97 52.13 -50.47
C LYS A 38 9.49 50.75 -50.10
N ILE A 39 10.69 50.37 -50.59
CA ILE A 39 11.35 49.13 -50.26
C ILE A 39 11.70 49.07 -48.79
N ALA A 40 12.28 50.11 -48.21
CA ALA A 40 12.63 50.16 -46.80
C ALA A 40 11.41 50.00 -45.88
N LEU A 41 10.29 50.70 -46.17
CA LEU A 41 9.03 50.58 -45.42
C LEU A 41 8.42 49.15 -45.48
N SER A 42 8.45 48.55 -46.68
CA SER A 42 7.94 47.16 -46.86
C SER A 42 8.79 46.18 -46.09
N LEU A 43 10.10 46.34 -46.06
CA LEU A 43 11.02 45.47 -45.35
C LEU A 43 10.86 45.59 -43.85
N ILE A 44 10.68 46.79 -43.31
CA ILE A 44 10.37 47.00 -41.88
C ILE A 44 9.06 46.34 -41.49
N CYS A 45 8.02 46.45 -42.30
CA CYS A 45 6.73 45.82 -42.04
C CYS A 45 6.84 44.29 -41.96
N VAL A 46 7.55 43.67 -42.90
CA VAL A 46 7.83 42.22 -42.89
C VAL A 46 8.59 41.79 -41.63
N LEU A 47 9.63 42.58 -41.27
CA LEU A 47 10.42 42.30 -40.06
C LEU A 47 9.57 42.34 -38.80
N ILE A 48 8.65 43.33 -38.69
CA ILE A 48 7.71 43.42 -37.55
C ILE A 48 6.80 42.22 -37.48
N ILE A 49 6.24 41.75 -38.59
CA ILE A 49 5.37 40.56 -38.63
C ILE A 49 6.15 39.34 -38.20
N LEU A 50 7.32 39.14 -38.76
CA LEU A 50 8.17 37.98 -38.38
C LEU A 50 8.56 38.00 -36.90
N PHE A 51 8.99 39.22 -36.42
CA PHE A 51 9.37 39.38 -35.02
C PHE A 51 8.22 39.01 -34.07
N ASN A 52 6.98 39.45 -34.33
CA ASN A 52 5.83 39.14 -33.51
C ASN A 52 5.56 37.60 -33.43
N VAL A 53 5.62 36.91 -34.57
CA VAL A 53 5.39 35.44 -34.64
C VAL A 53 6.50 34.70 -33.87
N PHE A 54 7.78 35.08 -34.09
CA PHE A 54 8.91 34.45 -33.41
C PHE A 54 8.91 34.74 -31.92
N TYR A 55 8.65 35.97 -31.50
CA TYR A 55 8.59 36.34 -30.08
C TYR A 55 7.52 35.56 -29.32
N ASP A 56 6.29 35.44 -29.88
CA ASP A 56 5.22 34.67 -29.26
C ASP A 56 5.58 33.18 -29.20
N TYR A 57 6.18 32.63 -30.27
CA TYR A 57 6.65 31.25 -30.29
C TYR A 57 7.69 30.98 -29.19
N PHE A 58 8.75 31.78 -29.09
CA PHE A 58 9.81 31.58 -28.12
C PHE A 58 9.28 31.66 -26.68
N ARG A 59 8.44 32.66 -26.41
CA ARG A 59 7.80 32.85 -25.10
C ARG A 59 6.99 31.61 -24.68
N LYS A 60 6.09 31.14 -25.54
CA LYS A 60 5.23 29.97 -25.28
C LYS A 60 6.04 28.66 -25.24
N ASN A 61 6.97 28.49 -26.16
CA ASN A 61 7.80 27.27 -26.23
C ASN A 61 8.65 27.09 -24.98
N LYS A 62 9.23 28.17 -24.42
CA LYS A 62 9.99 28.09 -23.17
C LYS A 62 9.16 27.61 -22.02
N PHE A 63 7.94 28.09 -21.86
CA PHE A 63 7.03 27.67 -20.78
C PHE A 63 6.56 26.23 -20.95
N TYR A 64 5.99 25.88 -22.10
CA TYR A 64 5.41 24.57 -22.32
C TYR A 64 6.46 23.43 -22.37
N ASN A 65 7.65 23.67 -22.90
CA ASN A 65 8.72 22.68 -22.85
C ASN A 65 9.22 22.46 -21.41
N LYS A 66 9.35 23.53 -20.62
CA LYS A 66 9.70 23.39 -19.20
C LYS A 66 8.64 22.58 -18.45
N LEU A 67 7.35 22.88 -18.67
CA LEU A 67 6.22 22.15 -18.08
C LEU A 67 6.28 20.66 -18.42
N LEU A 68 6.45 20.31 -19.72
CA LEU A 68 6.49 18.91 -20.16
C LEU A 68 7.69 18.14 -19.60
N ASN A 69 8.88 18.77 -19.62
CA ASN A 69 10.10 18.14 -19.10
C ASN A 69 9.99 17.86 -17.59
N ILE A 70 9.44 18.80 -16.82
CA ILE A 70 9.21 18.59 -15.38
C ILE A 70 8.16 17.48 -15.18
N LEU A 71 7.07 17.49 -15.93
CA LEU A 71 6.02 16.47 -15.84
C LEU A 71 6.56 15.06 -16.11
N ASP A 72 7.48 14.91 -17.09
CA ASP A 72 8.08 13.61 -17.42
C ASP A 72 9.07 13.15 -16.34
N SER A 73 9.74 14.07 -15.64
CA SER A 73 10.71 13.75 -14.59
C SER A 73 10.10 13.48 -13.22
N LEU A 74 8.85 13.87 -12.99
CA LEU A 74 8.17 13.73 -11.70
C LEU A 74 7.49 12.35 -11.56
N ASP A 75 7.81 11.62 -10.49
CA ASP A 75 7.06 10.44 -10.07
C ASP A 75 5.64 10.82 -9.64
N LYS A 76 5.51 11.90 -8.87
CA LYS A 76 4.24 12.43 -8.36
C LYS A 76 3.83 13.66 -9.16
N LYS A 77 3.09 13.43 -10.23
CA LYS A 77 2.72 14.48 -11.22
C LYS A 77 1.89 15.65 -10.66
N TYR A 78 1.19 15.44 -9.57
CA TYR A 78 0.42 16.51 -8.90
C TYR A 78 1.30 17.60 -8.28
N LEU A 79 2.61 17.35 -8.06
CA LEU A 79 3.56 18.34 -7.56
C LEU A 79 4.05 19.31 -8.63
N ILE A 80 3.57 19.20 -9.87
CA ILE A 80 4.03 20.04 -10.99
C ILE A 80 3.90 21.53 -10.72
N LEU A 81 2.84 21.95 -10.02
CA LEU A 81 2.58 23.35 -9.72
C LEU A 81 3.58 23.98 -8.75
N GLU A 82 4.24 23.16 -7.91
CA GLU A 82 5.31 23.61 -7.01
C GLU A 82 6.63 23.86 -7.76
N MET A 83 6.78 23.25 -8.96
CA MET A 83 8.02 23.27 -9.75
C MET A 83 7.97 24.24 -10.93
N ILE A 84 6.80 24.75 -11.30
CA ILE A 84 6.62 25.71 -12.38
C ILE A 84 6.23 27.08 -11.84
N ASN A 85 6.77 28.13 -12.47
CA ASN A 85 6.36 29.49 -12.17
C ASN A 85 5.20 29.92 -13.07
N LYS A 86 4.34 30.79 -12.55
CA LYS A 86 3.28 31.43 -13.31
C LYS A 86 3.86 32.09 -14.56
N PRO A 87 3.33 31.83 -15.76
CA PRO A 87 3.85 32.44 -16.99
C PRO A 87 3.38 33.90 -17.14
N ASN A 88 4.16 34.71 -17.89
CA ASN A 88 3.89 36.12 -18.12
C ASN A 88 3.07 36.38 -19.41
N PHE A 89 2.12 35.46 -19.77
CA PHE A 89 1.23 35.63 -20.90
C PHE A 89 -0.16 35.12 -20.57
N TYR A 90 -1.17 35.81 -21.07
CA TYR A 90 -2.55 35.64 -20.62
C TYR A 90 -3.09 34.21 -20.72
N ASP A 91 -2.93 33.54 -21.88
CA ASP A 91 -3.39 32.17 -22.06
C ASP A 91 -2.71 31.19 -21.08
N GLY A 92 -1.42 31.41 -20.82
CA GLY A 92 -0.65 30.62 -19.88
C GLY A 92 -1.04 30.89 -18.42
N GLU A 93 -1.40 32.12 -18.10
CA GLU A 93 -1.89 32.53 -16.78
C GLU A 93 -3.22 31.84 -16.48
N ILE A 94 -4.19 31.91 -17.41
CA ILE A 94 -5.48 31.19 -17.28
C ILE A 94 -5.24 29.70 -17.11
N PHE A 95 -4.37 29.11 -17.92
CA PHE A 95 -4.04 27.70 -17.82
C PHE A 95 -3.43 27.33 -16.45
N TYR A 96 -2.50 28.15 -15.96
CA TYR A 96 -1.86 27.95 -14.66
C TYR A 96 -2.89 28.06 -13.51
N GLU A 97 -3.73 29.10 -13.52
CA GLU A 97 -4.77 29.30 -12.48
C GLU A 97 -5.79 28.18 -12.49
N THR A 98 -6.26 27.78 -13.68
CA THR A 98 -7.19 26.64 -13.80
C THR A 98 -6.59 25.35 -13.25
N LEU A 99 -5.32 25.06 -13.58
CA LEU A 99 -4.63 23.89 -13.03
C LEU A 99 -4.45 24.00 -11.51
N TYR A 100 -4.16 25.19 -11.01
CA TYR A 100 -4.02 25.44 -9.57
C TYR A 100 -5.32 25.15 -8.83
N ASP A 101 -6.44 25.66 -9.31
CA ASP A 101 -7.75 25.44 -8.70
C ASP A 101 -8.16 23.97 -8.73
N ILE A 102 -7.94 23.29 -9.86
CA ILE A 102 -8.19 21.84 -9.98
C ILE A 102 -7.33 21.06 -8.97
N ASN A 103 -6.04 21.37 -8.91
CA ASN A 103 -5.12 20.67 -8.00
C ASN A 103 -5.46 20.92 -6.54
N LYS A 104 -5.80 22.16 -6.18
CA LYS A 104 -6.25 22.53 -4.84
C LYS A 104 -7.49 21.73 -4.45
N SER A 105 -8.51 21.72 -5.31
CA SER A 105 -9.73 20.93 -5.07
C SER A 105 -9.45 19.44 -4.93
N MET A 106 -8.55 18.87 -5.75
CA MET A 106 -8.13 17.46 -5.61
C MET A 106 -7.46 17.20 -4.26
N ILE A 107 -6.53 18.06 -3.83
CA ILE A 107 -5.82 17.91 -2.55
C ILE A 107 -6.82 18.00 -1.40
N GLU A 108 -7.75 18.94 -1.42
CA GLU A 108 -8.79 19.08 -0.40
C GLU A 108 -9.67 17.81 -0.31
N ASN A 109 -10.12 17.29 -1.44
CA ASN A 109 -10.89 16.05 -1.49
C ASN A 109 -10.11 14.84 -0.96
N VAL A 110 -8.84 14.67 -1.38
CA VAL A 110 -7.97 13.59 -0.89
C VAL A 110 -7.77 13.68 0.61
N ASN A 111 -7.57 14.89 1.15
CA ASN A 111 -7.44 15.11 2.58
C ASN A 111 -8.72 14.76 3.34
N GLN A 112 -9.90 15.15 2.82
CA GLN A 112 -11.18 14.78 3.42
C GLN A 112 -11.39 13.26 3.43
N TYR A 113 -11.06 12.55 2.34
CA TYR A 113 -11.12 11.09 2.32
C TYR A 113 -10.16 10.46 3.34
N ASN A 114 -8.94 10.97 3.45
CA ASN A 114 -7.98 10.47 4.42
C ASN A 114 -8.46 10.68 5.86
N LEU A 115 -9.03 11.84 6.17
CA LEU A 115 -9.62 12.11 7.49
C LEU A 115 -10.77 11.14 7.77
N SER A 116 -11.72 10.98 6.84
CA SER A 116 -12.85 10.06 7.00
C SER A 116 -12.40 8.60 7.22
N ILE A 117 -11.35 8.17 6.52
CA ILE A 117 -10.77 6.84 6.73
C ILE A 117 -10.15 6.73 8.13
N THR A 118 -9.46 7.77 8.59
CA THR A 118 -8.85 7.79 9.92
C THR A 118 -9.94 7.75 11.01
N ASP A 119 -10.95 8.59 10.91
CA ASP A 119 -12.08 8.61 11.84
C ASP A 119 -12.81 7.26 11.90
N PHE A 120 -13.04 6.65 10.73
CA PHE A 120 -13.64 5.32 10.66
C PHE A 120 -12.80 4.25 11.36
N LYS A 121 -11.47 4.30 11.20
CA LYS A 121 -10.55 3.36 11.86
C LYS A 121 -10.57 3.54 13.39
N GLU A 122 -10.50 4.76 13.87
CA GLU A 122 -10.58 5.07 15.31
C GLU A 122 -11.91 4.59 15.90
N TYR A 123 -13.02 4.82 15.19
CA TYR A 123 -14.33 4.29 15.58
C TYR A 123 -14.33 2.76 15.67
N VAL A 124 -13.78 2.05 14.69
CA VAL A 124 -13.70 0.59 14.70
C VAL A 124 -12.84 0.08 15.85
N GLU A 125 -11.70 0.72 16.14
CA GLU A 125 -10.84 0.35 17.27
C GLU A 125 -11.55 0.55 18.63
N MET A 126 -12.23 1.68 18.81
CA MET A 126 -13.03 1.94 20.00
C MET A 126 -14.13 0.89 20.16
N TRP A 127 -14.87 0.59 19.07
CA TRP A 127 -15.93 -0.43 19.09
C TRP A 127 -15.39 -1.82 19.44
N ILE A 128 -14.21 -2.19 18.93
CA ILE A 128 -13.54 -3.45 19.29
C ILE A 128 -13.24 -3.50 20.79
N HIS A 129 -12.75 -2.43 21.38
CA HIS A 129 -12.50 -2.37 22.83
C HIS A 129 -13.78 -2.58 23.62
N GLU A 130 -14.88 -1.93 23.24
CA GLU A 130 -16.19 -2.08 23.88
C GLU A 130 -16.73 -3.53 23.79
N VAL A 131 -16.54 -4.21 22.65
CA VAL A 131 -16.98 -5.59 22.46
C VAL A 131 -16.09 -6.59 23.20
N LYS A 132 -14.81 -6.31 23.41
CA LYS A 132 -13.91 -7.18 24.19
C LYS A 132 -14.29 -7.27 25.67
N ILE A 133 -14.88 -6.22 26.24
CA ILE A 133 -15.28 -6.21 27.65
C ILE A 133 -16.34 -7.30 27.95
N PRO A 134 -17.50 -7.39 27.26
CA PRO A 134 -18.46 -8.42 27.48
C PRO A 134 -17.94 -9.82 27.13
N ILE A 135 -17.06 -9.95 26.12
CA ILE A 135 -16.44 -11.26 25.81
C ILE A 135 -15.54 -11.71 26.96
N ALA A 136 -14.70 -10.83 27.52
CA ALA A 136 -13.89 -11.15 28.68
C ALA A 136 -14.75 -11.56 29.89
N SER A 137 -15.87 -10.86 30.11
CA SER A 137 -16.84 -11.23 31.16
C SER A 137 -17.45 -12.61 30.93
N LEU A 138 -17.85 -12.93 29.69
CA LEU A 138 -18.37 -14.24 29.35
C LEU A 138 -17.30 -15.33 29.52
N THR A 139 -16.05 -15.07 29.12
CA THR A 139 -14.93 -15.99 29.31
C THR A 139 -14.69 -16.28 30.79
N LEU A 140 -14.72 -15.26 31.66
CA LEU A 140 -14.60 -15.43 33.10
C LEU A 140 -15.76 -16.23 33.70
N LEU A 141 -16.99 -15.96 33.27
CA LEU A 141 -18.17 -16.70 33.71
C LEU A 141 -18.09 -18.18 33.33
N THR A 142 -17.61 -18.49 32.12
CA THR A 142 -17.41 -19.87 31.67
C THR A 142 -16.28 -20.56 32.41
N HIS A 143 -15.20 -19.89 32.72
CA HIS A 143 -14.05 -20.40 33.47
C HIS A 143 -14.44 -20.73 34.93
N ASN A 144 -15.27 -19.87 35.55
CA ASN A 144 -15.69 -20.04 36.95
C ASN A 144 -16.79 -21.12 37.11
N ASN A 145 -17.45 -21.56 36.04
CA ASN A 145 -18.52 -22.56 36.07
C ASN A 145 -18.37 -23.64 35.01
N PRO A 146 -17.24 -24.37 34.95
CA PRO A 146 -16.93 -25.27 33.85
C PRO A 146 -17.94 -26.44 33.72
N ASP A 147 -18.51 -26.90 34.83
CA ASP A 147 -19.46 -28.03 34.86
C ASP A 147 -20.89 -27.66 34.45
N LYS A 148 -21.23 -26.36 34.46
CA LYS A 148 -22.58 -25.86 34.17
C LYS A 148 -22.77 -25.35 32.76
N ILE A 149 -21.66 -25.11 32.01
CA ILE A 149 -21.70 -24.50 30.70
C ILE A 149 -21.24 -25.48 29.64
N ASP A 150 -22.08 -25.64 28.61
CA ASP A 150 -21.76 -26.53 27.48
C ASP A 150 -20.48 -26.04 26.75
N LYS A 151 -19.55 -26.96 26.51
CA LYS A 151 -18.28 -26.66 25.80
C LYS A 151 -18.47 -25.95 24.46
N ARG A 152 -19.63 -26.16 23.80
CA ARG A 152 -19.98 -25.46 22.55
C ARG A 152 -20.07 -23.92 22.73
N TYR A 153 -20.55 -23.42 23.87
CA TYR A 153 -20.57 -21.98 24.14
C TYR A 153 -19.16 -21.42 24.34
N ILE A 154 -18.31 -22.16 25.04
CA ILE A 154 -16.91 -21.76 25.24
C ILE A 154 -16.18 -21.65 23.89
N GLU A 155 -16.39 -22.61 23.00
CA GLU A 155 -15.83 -22.59 21.65
C GLU A 155 -16.33 -21.38 20.83
N GLN A 156 -17.60 -21.04 20.92
CA GLN A 156 -18.13 -19.87 20.21
C GLN A 156 -17.58 -18.54 20.76
N ILE A 157 -17.40 -18.41 22.07
CA ILE A 157 -16.80 -17.24 22.70
C ILE A 157 -15.34 -17.08 22.22
N ARG A 158 -14.54 -18.15 22.20
CA ARG A 158 -13.18 -18.16 21.66
C ARG A 158 -13.14 -17.75 20.17
N LYS A 159 -14.09 -18.22 19.36
CA LYS A 159 -14.21 -17.82 17.94
C LYS A 159 -14.51 -16.34 17.80
N LEU A 160 -15.41 -15.80 18.63
CA LEU A 160 -15.72 -14.36 18.62
C LEU A 160 -14.49 -13.52 18.98
N ASP A 161 -13.75 -13.89 20.02
CA ASP A 161 -12.52 -13.19 20.42
C ASP A 161 -11.48 -13.20 19.29
N ASN A 162 -11.27 -14.35 18.64
CA ASN A 162 -10.38 -14.47 17.49
C ASN A 162 -10.82 -13.61 16.30
N TYR A 163 -12.12 -13.48 16.00
CA TYR A 163 -12.61 -12.63 14.93
C TYR A 163 -12.38 -11.14 15.25
N ILE A 164 -12.58 -10.74 16.49
CA ILE A 164 -12.33 -9.36 16.93
C ILE A 164 -10.85 -9.03 16.86
N ASP A 165 -9.97 -9.95 17.28
CA ASP A 165 -8.53 -9.79 17.10
C ASP A 165 -8.16 -9.63 15.61
N GLN A 166 -8.75 -10.44 14.71
CA GLN A 166 -8.51 -10.30 13.28
C GLN A 166 -8.92 -8.93 12.74
N ILE A 167 -10.10 -8.41 13.14
CA ILE A 167 -10.56 -7.09 12.71
C ILE A 167 -9.60 -6.02 13.23
N LEU A 168 -9.21 -6.06 14.51
CA LEU A 168 -8.29 -5.10 15.12
C LEU A 168 -6.96 -5.05 14.36
N TYR A 169 -6.32 -6.20 14.15
CA TYR A 169 -5.05 -6.25 13.45
C TYR A 169 -5.17 -5.91 11.97
N TYR A 170 -6.32 -6.20 11.33
CA TYR A 170 -6.59 -5.76 9.98
C TYR A 170 -6.66 -4.22 9.90
N VAL A 171 -7.43 -3.56 10.77
CA VAL A 171 -7.53 -2.08 10.82
C VAL A 171 -6.17 -1.45 11.08
N ARG A 172 -5.40 -1.95 12.05
CA ARG A 172 -4.04 -1.48 12.34
C ARG A 172 -3.06 -1.72 11.19
N SER A 173 -3.26 -2.81 10.44
CA SER A 173 -2.45 -3.09 9.26
C SER A 173 -2.67 -2.12 8.12
N GLU A 174 -3.78 -1.38 8.07
CA GLU A 174 -4.04 -0.34 7.06
C GLU A 174 -3.38 1.00 7.40
N ASN A 175 -3.02 1.26 8.66
CA ASN A 175 -2.34 2.49 9.06
C ASN A 175 -0.86 2.46 8.67
N VAL A 176 -0.37 3.54 8.05
CA VAL A 176 1.02 3.67 7.61
C VAL A 176 1.90 4.13 8.78
N GLU A 177 1.34 4.78 9.80
CA GLU A 177 2.09 5.44 10.86
C GLU A 177 1.65 4.99 12.27
N LYS A 178 2.61 4.48 13.06
CA LYS A 178 2.69 4.55 14.53
C LYS A 178 2.11 3.44 15.41
N ASP A 179 1.43 2.39 14.92
CA ASP A 179 0.80 1.41 15.83
C ASP A 179 1.69 0.24 16.27
N TYR A 180 2.95 0.17 15.81
CA TYR A 180 3.88 -0.88 16.20
C TYR A 180 5.21 -0.33 16.68
N ILE A 181 5.78 -0.99 17.68
CA ILE A 181 7.05 -0.60 18.29
C ILE A 181 8.10 -1.68 18.01
N ILE A 182 9.00 -1.40 17.07
CA ILE A 182 10.10 -2.33 16.77
C ILE A 182 11.14 -2.23 17.88
N LYS A 183 11.37 -3.35 18.59
CA LYS A 183 12.40 -3.51 19.59
C LYS A 183 13.09 -4.85 19.44
N GLU A 184 14.32 -4.96 19.93
CA GLU A 184 15.00 -6.25 20.03
C GLU A 184 14.26 -7.13 21.04
N LYS A 185 13.81 -8.31 20.61
CA LYS A 185 13.07 -9.27 21.41
C LYS A 185 13.62 -10.67 21.24
N LYS A 186 13.61 -11.45 22.33
CA LYS A 186 13.96 -12.87 22.29
C LYS A 186 12.81 -13.67 21.68
N LEU A 187 13.08 -14.45 20.63
CA LEU A 187 12.06 -15.32 20.02
C LEU A 187 11.46 -16.29 21.01
N GLN A 188 12.25 -16.83 21.92
CA GLN A 188 11.80 -17.78 22.94
C GLN A 188 10.68 -17.22 23.81
N GLU A 189 10.75 -15.93 24.21
CA GLU A 189 9.70 -15.30 25.03
C GLU A 189 8.38 -15.17 24.26
N ILE A 190 8.45 -14.74 23.01
CA ILE A 190 7.29 -14.58 22.14
C ILE A 190 6.60 -15.95 21.91
N ILE A 191 7.39 -16.97 21.59
CA ILE A 191 6.86 -18.31 21.32
C ILE A 191 6.30 -18.96 22.57
N LYS A 192 6.90 -18.73 23.75
CA LYS A 192 6.34 -19.17 25.04
C LYS A 192 4.94 -18.57 25.24
N ASN A 193 4.75 -17.27 24.99
CA ASN A 193 3.44 -16.61 25.14
C ASN A 193 2.41 -17.22 24.18
N VAL A 194 2.81 -17.43 22.92
CA VAL A 194 1.96 -18.06 21.90
C VAL A 194 1.57 -19.49 22.27
N ALA A 195 2.54 -20.29 22.77
CA ALA A 195 2.29 -21.65 23.23
C ALA A 195 1.31 -21.70 24.40
N LEU A 196 1.48 -20.78 25.38
CA LEU A 196 0.55 -20.66 26.51
C LEU A 196 -0.85 -20.25 26.07
N LYS A 197 -0.98 -19.31 25.14
CA LYS A 197 -2.28 -18.84 24.61
C LYS A 197 -3.04 -19.97 23.89
N ASN A 198 -2.33 -20.86 23.19
CA ASN A 198 -2.94 -21.96 22.42
C ASN A 198 -2.94 -23.31 23.16
N LYS A 199 -2.56 -23.34 24.44
CA LYS A 199 -2.41 -24.57 25.22
C LYS A 199 -3.68 -25.44 25.23
N ASP A 200 -4.81 -24.85 25.53
CA ASP A 200 -6.08 -25.57 25.64
C ASP A 200 -6.51 -26.12 24.28
N ASP A 201 -6.40 -25.32 23.21
CA ASP A 201 -6.77 -25.76 21.86
C ASP A 201 -5.84 -26.87 21.35
N LEU A 202 -4.55 -26.83 21.69
CA LEU A 202 -3.61 -27.93 21.38
C LEU A 202 -3.98 -29.22 22.11
N LEU A 203 -4.29 -29.12 23.40
CA LEU A 203 -4.71 -30.30 24.23
C LEU A 203 -6.05 -30.87 23.78
N GLU A 204 -7.07 -30.05 23.59
CA GLU A 204 -8.40 -30.45 23.12
C GLU A 204 -8.35 -31.14 21.75
N ASN A 205 -7.43 -30.73 20.90
CA ASN A 205 -7.23 -31.29 19.57
C ASN A 205 -6.19 -32.41 19.48
N ASN A 206 -5.57 -32.80 20.59
CA ASN A 206 -4.48 -33.79 20.64
C ASN A 206 -3.34 -33.47 19.66
N VAL A 207 -2.90 -32.19 19.61
CA VAL A 207 -1.79 -31.73 18.79
C VAL A 207 -0.58 -31.47 19.67
N ARG A 208 0.52 -32.18 19.42
CA ARG A 208 1.79 -31.99 20.13
C ARG A 208 2.55 -30.77 19.59
N LEU A 209 2.97 -29.88 20.46
CA LEU A 209 3.82 -28.75 20.12
C LEU A 209 5.26 -29.04 20.52
N GLU A 210 6.17 -29.04 19.56
CA GLU A 210 7.62 -29.18 19.76
C GLU A 210 8.28 -27.83 19.43
N VAL A 211 9.14 -27.37 20.35
CA VAL A 211 9.82 -26.07 20.20
C VAL A 211 11.32 -26.28 20.34
N ASP A 212 12.04 -25.99 19.26
CA ASP A 212 13.51 -26.04 19.21
C ASP A 212 14.03 -24.67 18.77
N ILE A 213 14.26 -23.80 19.76
CA ILE A 213 14.66 -22.42 19.59
C ILE A 213 15.79 -22.11 20.54
N HIS A 214 16.80 -21.48 20.01
CA HIS A 214 17.93 -21.02 20.76
C HIS A 214 17.71 -19.58 21.29
N ASN A 215 18.76 -18.86 21.58
CA ASN A 215 18.69 -17.50 22.15
C ASN A 215 18.63 -16.39 21.07
N GLU A 216 17.99 -16.68 19.93
CA GLU A 216 17.91 -15.68 18.84
C GLU A 216 17.08 -14.47 19.27
N LYS A 217 17.61 -13.31 18.92
CA LYS A 217 16.94 -12.03 19.08
C LYS A 217 16.59 -11.44 17.73
N VAL A 218 15.40 -10.90 17.63
CA VAL A 218 14.86 -10.28 16.42
C VAL A 218 14.36 -8.87 16.70
N LEU A 219 14.51 -7.98 15.73
CA LEU A 219 13.92 -6.65 15.75
C LEU A 219 12.47 -6.76 15.26
N THR A 220 11.52 -6.66 16.19
CA THR A 220 10.09 -6.83 15.86
C THR A 220 9.18 -6.17 16.89
N ASP A 221 7.90 -6.04 16.56
CA ASP A 221 6.85 -5.82 17.54
C ASP A 221 6.34 -7.17 18.08
N SER A 222 6.48 -7.41 19.39
CA SER A 222 6.11 -8.68 20.00
C SER A 222 4.64 -9.01 19.84
N LYS A 223 3.72 -8.04 19.99
CA LYS A 223 2.27 -8.26 19.90
C LYS A 223 1.86 -8.62 18.48
N TRP A 224 2.44 -7.94 17.49
CA TRP A 224 2.17 -8.24 16.09
C TRP A 224 2.72 -9.62 15.70
N LEU A 225 3.93 -9.97 16.15
CA LEU A 225 4.51 -11.28 15.89
C LEU A 225 3.74 -12.40 16.60
N GLU A 226 3.30 -12.19 17.85
CA GLU A 226 2.41 -13.12 18.56
C GLU A 226 1.10 -13.38 17.81
N PHE A 227 0.48 -12.30 17.26
CA PHE A 227 -0.71 -12.47 16.43
C PHE A 227 -0.43 -13.28 15.15
N ILE A 228 0.66 -12.99 14.43
CA ILE A 228 1.06 -13.73 13.23
C ILE A 228 1.23 -15.22 13.56
N LEU A 229 1.96 -15.55 14.62
CA LEU A 229 2.20 -16.92 15.05
C LEU A 229 0.90 -17.61 15.48
N ASN A 230 0.01 -16.90 16.18
CA ASN A 230 -1.30 -17.45 16.55
C ASN A 230 -2.13 -17.79 15.30
N GLN A 231 -2.12 -16.97 14.24
CA GLN A 231 -2.84 -17.29 13.00
C GLN A 231 -2.27 -18.57 12.34
N VAL A 232 -0.96 -18.75 12.36
CA VAL A 232 -0.30 -19.94 11.81
C VAL A 232 -0.66 -21.19 12.62
N ILE A 233 -0.49 -21.14 13.94
CA ILE A 233 -0.79 -22.28 14.84
C ILE A 233 -2.27 -22.66 14.78
N ASN A 234 -3.18 -21.69 14.79
CA ASN A 234 -4.61 -21.95 14.66
C ASN A 234 -4.95 -22.63 13.34
N ASN A 235 -4.27 -22.26 12.25
CA ASN A 235 -4.43 -22.95 10.97
C ASN A 235 -3.90 -24.39 11.06
N SER A 236 -2.74 -24.62 11.65
CA SER A 236 -2.17 -25.96 11.82
C SER A 236 -3.07 -26.87 12.66
N ILE A 237 -3.67 -26.36 13.74
CA ILE A 237 -4.65 -27.10 14.54
C ILE A 237 -5.90 -27.43 13.73
N LYS A 238 -6.43 -26.45 13.01
CA LYS A 238 -7.66 -26.54 12.23
C LYS A 238 -7.56 -27.53 11.07
N TYR A 239 -6.42 -27.58 10.40
CA TYR A 239 -6.16 -28.41 9.23
C TYR A 239 -5.34 -29.68 9.56
N LYS A 240 -5.38 -30.13 10.82
CA LYS A 240 -4.81 -31.43 11.21
C LYS A 240 -5.47 -32.57 10.46
N LYS A 241 -4.78 -33.68 10.34
CA LYS A 241 -5.37 -34.93 9.83
C LYS A 241 -6.33 -35.52 10.85
N ASN A 242 -7.40 -36.19 10.37
CA ASN A 242 -8.39 -36.86 11.22
C ASN A 242 -8.10 -38.36 11.40
N ASP A 243 -7.03 -38.85 10.81
CA ASP A 243 -6.60 -40.24 10.94
C ASP A 243 -5.86 -40.47 12.27
N THR A 244 -5.56 -41.71 12.58
CA THR A 244 -4.99 -42.18 13.85
C THR A 244 -3.51 -41.77 14.05
N THR A 245 -2.95 -40.97 13.17
CA THR A 245 -1.56 -40.49 13.28
C THR A 245 -1.45 -39.35 14.28
N GLU A 246 -0.37 -39.35 15.07
CA GLU A 246 -0.08 -38.30 16.01
C GLU A 246 0.10 -36.97 15.26
N SER A 247 -0.76 -35.98 15.57
CA SER A 247 -0.65 -34.64 15.00
C SER A 247 0.34 -33.81 15.79
N TYR A 248 1.25 -33.14 15.09
CA TYR A 248 2.25 -32.29 15.75
C TYR A 248 2.55 -31.01 14.97
N ILE A 249 2.98 -30.01 15.71
CA ILE A 249 3.50 -28.75 15.20
C ILE A 249 4.93 -28.61 15.72
N LYS A 250 5.91 -28.34 14.84
CA LYS A 250 7.30 -28.08 15.20
C LYS A 250 7.64 -26.63 14.89
N ILE A 251 8.19 -25.94 15.89
CA ILE A 251 8.70 -24.57 15.74
C ILE A 251 10.20 -24.62 15.90
N ILE A 252 10.93 -24.33 14.82
CA ILE A 252 12.40 -24.43 14.77
C ILE A 252 12.96 -23.10 14.31
N SER A 253 13.98 -22.58 15.02
CA SER A 253 14.76 -21.45 14.56
C SER A 253 16.10 -21.88 13.97
N LYS A 254 16.53 -21.18 12.93
CA LYS A 254 17.86 -21.32 12.33
C LYS A 254 18.43 -19.97 12.07
N GLU A 255 19.60 -19.71 12.67
CA GLU A 255 20.33 -18.48 12.44
C GLU A 255 21.36 -18.66 11.31
N GLU A 256 21.32 -17.78 10.32
CA GLU A 256 22.32 -17.65 9.27
C GLU A 256 22.93 -16.23 9.32
N LYS A 257 24.05 -15.99 8.61
CA LYS A 257 24.86 -14.74 8.73
C LYS A 257 24.04 -13.47 8.93
N ASP A 258 23.08 -13.21 8.05
CA ASP A 258 22.30 -11.95 8.03
C ASP A 258 20.79 -12.16 8.26
N LYS A 259 20.38 -13.38 8.61
CA LYS A 259 18.97 -13.76 8.70
C LYS A 259 18.73 -14.75 9.81
N ILE A 260 17.52 -14.69 10.36
CA ILE A 260 16.99 -15.72 11.24
C ILE A 260 15.74 -16.27 10.56
N TYR A 261 15.67 -17.58 10.42
CA TYR A 261 14.54 -18.32 9.88
C TYR A 261 13.79 -18.93 11.04
N LEU A 262 12.49 -18.68 11.13
CA LEU A 262 11.58 -19.33 12.05
C LEU A 262 10.61 -20.19 11.24
N ASN A 263 10.78 -21.49 11.34
CA ASN A 263 9.95 -22.48 10.64
C ASN A 263 8.86 -22.99 11.58
N ILE A 264 7.63 -22.96 11.11
CA ILE A 264 6.47 -23.53 11.78
C ILE A 264 5.96 -24.63 10.84
N TYR A 265 6.26 -25.86 11.22
CA TYR A 265 5.95 -27.07 10.45
C TYR A 265 4.82 -27.84 11.11
N ASP A 266 3.81 -28.27 10.33
CA ASP A 266 2.77 -29.19 10.75
C ASP A 266 2.67 -30.40 9.81
N ASN A 267 2.27 -31.54 10.33
CA ASN A 267 2.00 -32.76 9.57
C ASN A 267 0.53 -32.88 9.17
N GLY A 268 -0.15 -31.77 8.95
CA GLY A 268 -1.57 -31.69 8.59
C GLY A 268 -1.89 -32.17 7.17
N VAL A 269 -3.09 -31.83 6.70
CA VAL A 269 -3.57 -32.24 5.37
C VAL A 269 -2.83 -31.60 4.20
N GLY A 270 -1.97 -30.63 4.45
CA GLY A 270 -1.24 -29.91 3.42
C GLY A 270 -2.15 -29.04 2.53
N ILE A 271 -1.52 -28.38 1.57
CA ILE A 271 -2.17 -27.45 0.65
C ILE A 271 -1.88 -27.89 -0.79
N PRO A 272 -2.90 -27.95 -1.67
CA PRO A 272 -2.71 -28.22 -3.08
C PRO A 272 -1.77 -27.19 -3.73
N GLU A 273 -0.92 -27.62 -4.65
CA GLU A 273 0.03 -26.76 -5.34
C GLU A 273 -0.65 -25.58 -6.05
N SER A 274 -1.83 -25.80 -6.61
CA SER A 274 -2.68 -24.76 -7.23
C SER A 274 -3.06 -23.63 -6.27
N ASP A 275 -3.12 -23.91 -4.98
CA ASP A 275 -3.58 -22.98 -3.95
C ASP A 275 -2.42 -22.23 -3.27
N ILE A 276 -1.19 -22.77 -3.30
CA ILE A 276 -0.02 -22.23 -2.58
C ILE A 276 0.22 -20.75 -2.92
N SER A 277 0.12 -20.37 -4.18
CA SER A 277 0.35 -18.97 -4.62
C SER A 277 -0.70 -18.00 -4.07
N ARG A 278 -1.87 -18.50 -3.68
CA ARG A 278 -3.05 -17.72 -3.29
C ARG A 278 -3.38 -17.76 -1.80
N VAL A 279 -2.70 -18.57 -1.00
CA VAL A 279 -3.02 -18.72 0.45
C VAL A 279 -2.94 -17.43 1.24
N PHE A 280 -2.19 -16.45 0.72
CA PHE A 280 -2.06 -15.12 1.31
C PHE A 280 -2.99 -14.07 0.67
N ASP A 281 -3.86 -14.45 -0.27
CA ASP A 281 -4.81 -13.51 -0.87
C ASP A 281 -5.97 -13.23 0.09
N LYS A 282 -6.51 -12.01 0.00
CA LYS A 282 -7.63 -11.57 0.83
C LYS A 282 -8.86 -12.46 0.61
N SER A 283 -9.41 -12.98 1.72
CA SER A 283 -10.61 -13.84 1.71
C SER A 283 -10.45 -15.15 0.92
N PHE A 284 -9.23 -15.56 0.62
CA PHE A 284 -9.00 -16.83 -0.03
C PHE A 284 -9.21 -17.97 0.96
N THR A 285 -10.08 -18.90 0.58
CA THR A 285 -10.32 -20.15 1.29
C THR A 285 -10.18 -21.28 0.28
N GLY A 286 -9.08 -22.03 0.34
CA GLY A 286 -8.87 -23.19 -0.51
C GLY A 286 -9.97 -24.26 -0.35
N GLU A 287 -9.90 -25.33 -1.11
CA GLU A 287 -10.88 -26.42 -1.10
C GLU A 287 -11.12 -26.97 0.32
N ASN A 288 -10.07 -27.12 1.11
CA ASN A 288 -10.15 -27.55 2.51
C ASN A 288 -10.92 -26.56 3.41
N GLY A 289 -10.84 -25.27 3.14
CA GLY A 289 -11.52 -24.22 3.91
C GLY A 289 -13.01 -24.08 3.60
N ARG A 290 -13.45 -24.53 2.42
CA ARG A 290 -14.86 -24.56 2.02
C ARG A 290 -15.60 -25.77 2.57
N THR A 291 -14.93 -26.91 2.61
CA THR A 291 -15.55 -28.21 2.93
C THR A 291 -15.49 -28.56 4.42
N ARG A 292 -14.41 -28.28 5.13
CA ARG A 292 -14.17 -28.75 6.50
C ARG A 292 -14.49 -27.74 7.61
N ALA A 293 -14.26 -26.46 7.39
CA ALA A 293 -14.56 -25.45 8.41
C ALA A 293 -14.70 -24.07 7.76
N LYS A 294 -15.84 -23.43 7.93
CA LYS A 294 -16.05 -22.05 7.46
C LYS A 294 -14.91 -21.17 7.97
N SER A 295 -13.99 -20.78 7.08
CA SER A 295 -12.89 -19.86 7.37
C SER A 295 -13.11 -18.53 6.65
N THR A 296 -12.70 -17.45 7.29
CA THR A 296 -12.81 -16.10 6.70
C THR A 296 -11.81 -15.85 5.58
N GLY A 297 -10.74 -16.67 5.47
CA GLY A 297 -9.62 -16.43 4.56
C GLY A 297 -8.81 -15.17 4.88
N MET A 298 -9.00 -14.59 6.07
CA MET A 298 -8.33 -13.34 6.47
C MET A 298 -7.05 -13.56 7.26
N GLY A 299 -6.91 -14.70 7.98
CA GLY A 299 -5.82 -14.90 8.93
C GLY A 299 -4.42 -14.81 8.30
N LEU A 300 -4.14 -15.61 7.26
CA LEU A 300 -2.83 -15.59 6.57
C LEU A 300 -2.62 -14.31 5.75
N TYR A 301 -3.68 -13.74 5.20
CA TYR A 301 -3.60 -12.43 4.54
C TYR A 301 -3.11 -11.34 5.49
N ILE A 302 -3.72 -11.25 6.69
CA ILE A 302 -3.31 -10.28 7.73
C ILE A 302 -1.88 -10.59 8.18
N ALA A 303 -1.56 -11.85 8.44
CA ALA A 303 -0.21 -12.27 8.83
C ALA A 303 0.86 -11.81 7.83
N LYS A 304 0.64 -12.03 6.52
CA LYS A 304 1.55 -11.54 5.47
C LYS A 304 1.67 -10.02 5.47
N LYS A 305 0.57 -9.31 5.63
CA LYS A 305 0.55 -7.85 5.63
C LYS A 305 1.33 -7.28 6.81
N LEU A 306 1.15 -7.86 8.00
CA LEU A 306 1.89 -7.48 9.20
C LEU A 306 3.38 -7.83 9.09
N CYS A 307 3.73 -9.02 8.58
CA CYS A 307 5.12 -9.38 8.29
C CYS A 307 5.81 -8.34 7.40
N ASN A 308 5.16 -7.95 6.30
CA ASN A 308 5.72 -6.96 5.39
C ASN A 308 5.93 -5.60 6.06
N LYS A 309 5.01 -5.16 6.92
CA LYS A 309 5.14 -3.90 7.67
C LYS A 309 6.28 -3.94 8.70
N LEU A 310 6.49 -5.09 9.32
CA LEU A 310 7.61 -5.30 10.25
C LEU A 310 8.96 -5.49 9.52
N GLY A 311 8.98 -5.47 8.18
CA GLY A 311 10.19 -5.74 7.40
C GLY A 311 10.58 -7.21 7.37
N HIS A 312 9.67 -8.12 7.71
CA HIS A 312 9.88 -9.57 7.68
C HIS A 312 9.31 -10.17 6.39
N LYS A 313 9.83 -11.33 5.99
CA LYS A 313 9.29 -12.09 4.86
C LYS A 313 8.60 -13.34 5.38
N ILE A 314 7.41 -13.66 4.88
CA ILE A 314 6.70 -14.91 5.15
C ILE A 314 6.67 -15.76 3.88
N ILE A 315 6.99 -17.03 4.00
CA ILE A 315 7.06 -18.00 2.91
C ILE A 315 6.26 -19.23 3.35
N ILE A 316 5.64 -19.92 2.41
CA ILE A 316 4.92 -21.16 2.64
C ILE A 316 5.40 -22.24 1.68
N GLU A 317 5.60 -23.43 2.21
CA GLU A 317 5.88 -24.66 1.47
C GLU A 317 4.93 -25.73 2.00
N SER A 318 4.30 -26.48 1.10
CA SER A 318 3.36 -27.50 1.52
C SER A 318 3.27 -28.60 0.50
N LYS A 319 2.98 -29.82 0.98
CA LYS A 319 2.66 -30.95 0.14
C LYS A 319 1.37 -31.60 0.63
N ILE A 320 0.43 -31.79 -0.28
CA ILE A 320 -0.90 -32.33 0.03
C ILE A 320 -0.77 -33.69 0.73
N GLN A 321 -1.53 -33.88 1.80
CA GLN A 321 -1.54 -35.06 2.66
C GLN A 321 -0.20 -35.34 3.37
N GLU A 322 0.76 -34.45 3.33
CA GLU A 322 2.05 -34.65 4.02
C GLU A 322 2.30 -33.58 5.07
N TYR A 323 2.47 -32.32 4.67
CA TYR A 323 2.85 -31.24 5.60
C TYR A 323 2.50 -29.85 5.09
N THR A 324 2.51 -28.89 6.02
CA THR A 324 2.64 -27.45 5.71
C THR A 324 3.79 -26.88 6.54
N ASN A 325 4.64 -26.08 5.92
CA ASN A 325 5.72 -25.35 6.57
C ASN A 325 5.62 -23.86 6.25
N ILE A 326 5.43 -23.04 7.28
CA ILE A 326 5.46 -21.57 7.15
C ILE A 326 6.75 -21.06 7.75
N THR A 327 7.52 -20.33 6.96
CA THR A 327 8.80 -19.75 7.36
C THR A 327 8.69 -18.24 7.46
N ILE A 328 9.01 -17.68 8.63
CA ILE A 328 9.18 -16.24 8.82
C ILE A 328 10.67 -15.92 8.80
N VAL A 329 11.07 -15.00 7.94
CA VAL A 329 12.48 -14.59 7.78
C VAL A 329 12.66 -13.21 8.38
N PHE A 330 13.51 -13.12 9.38
CA PHE A 330 13.95 -11.87 10.02
C PHE A 330 15.31 -11.45 9.46
N PHE A 331 15.42 -10.19 9.04
CA PHE A 331 16.69 -9.65 8.53
C PHE A 331 17.45 -8.97 9.66
N LYS A 332 18.73 -9.30 9.81
CA LYS A 332 19.65 -8.67 10.77
C LYS A 332 20.24 -7.38 10.18
N ASN A 333 19.43 -6.44 9.73
CA ASN A 333 19.92 -5.21 9.14
C ASN A 333 20.22 -4.18 10.22
N ASP A 334 21.41 -3.52 10.15
CA ASP A 334 21.81 -2.38 10.98
C ASP A 334 20.95 -1.12 10.76
N PHE A 335 20.01 -1.14 9.83
CA PHE A 335 19.15 0.01 9.48
C PHE A 335 18.25 0.51 10.63
N TYR A 336 18.01 -0.31 11.65
CA TYR A 336 17.21 0.05 12.83
C TYR A 336 18.03 0.28 14.09
N LYS A 337 19.35 0.29 14.03
CA LYS A 337 20.16 0.82 15.11
C LYS A 337 20.05 2.34 15.10
N ILE A 338 18.93 2.85 15.61
CA ILE A 338 18.81 4.24 16.03
C ILE A 338 19.86 4.39 17.12
N LYS A 339 20.86 5.21 16.87
CA LYS A 339 21.80 5.63 17.90
C LYS A 339 20.98 6.31 18.99
N ASP A 340 21.03 5.76 20.21
CA ASP A 340 20.64 6.44 21.43
C ASP A 340 21.40 7.77 21.57
#